data_6cebcfccd20456d968dd8587f9ba962c
#
_entry.id   6cebcfccd20456d968dd8587f9ba962c
#
_cell.length_a   1.000
_cell.length_b   1.000
_cell.length_c   1.000
_cell.angle_alpha   90.00
_cell.angle_beta   90.00
_cell.angle_gamma   90.00
#
_symmetry.space_group_name_H-M   'P 1'
#
loop_
_entity.id
_entity.type
_entity.pdbx_description
1 polymer ?
#
loop_
_entity_poly.entity_id
_entity_poly.type
_entity_poly.pdbx_seq_one_letter_code
_entity_poly.pdbx_strand_id
1 'polypeptide(L)'
;TADAPVEKNAFFSFSYGLFVLTAREGEKDNGCIINTAAQLTDTPKRISIAVNKANYTHDMIRRTGVFNLSMLSTDAPFGLFQHYGFQSGRGVDKFADVKGMARATNGVYYLPYSTNAFVSGKVTQEIDLGTHTLFIADVTEARVLSGAPSMTYSFYFANVKPKPAALTKQTGWVCKICGYVYEG
;
A
#
# COMPACT_ATOMS: atom_id res chain seq x y z
N THR A 1 -22.45 23.86 -22.25
CA THR A 1 -22.39 23.86 -20.78
C THR A 1 -20.92 23.66 -20.39
N ALA A 2 -20.33 24.67 -19.72
CA ALA A 2 -18.98 24.51 -19.18
C ALA A 2 -19.03 23.43 -18.09
N ASP A 3 -18.10 22.46 -18.16
CA ASP A 3 -18.00 21.41 -17.16
C ASP A 3 -17.70 22.04 -15.79
N ALA A 4 -18.35 21.53 -14.74
CA ALA A 4 -18.09 21.98 -13.38
C ALA A 4 -16.61 21.74 -13.00
N PRO A 5 -15.95 22.66 -12.29
CA PRO A 5 -14.55 22.49 -11.92
C PRO A 5 -14.38 21.31 -10.97
N VAL A 6 -13.34 20.50 -11.20
CA VAL A 6 -12.94 19.43 -10.28
C VAL A 6 -11.88 19.96 -9.31
N GLU A 7 -12.29 20.24 -8.08
CA GLU A 7 -11.38 20.69 -7.03
C GLU A 7 -10.57 19.49 -6.47
N LYS A 8 -9.27 19.50 -6.72
CA LYS A 8 -8.37 18.40 -6.29
C LYS A 8 -8.40 18.16 -4.77
N ASN A 9 -8.59 19.19 -3.97
CA ASN A 9 -8.61 19.09 -2.52
C ASN A 9 -9.84 18.34 -1.98
N ALA A 10 -10.94 18.24 -2.75
CA ALA A 10 -12.10 17.45 -2.36
C ALA A 10 -11.77 15.97 -2.12
N PHE A 11 -10.79 15.45 -2.84
CA PHE A 11 -10.35 14.05 -2.69
C PHE A 11 -9.63 13.76 -1.37
N PHE A 12 -9.09 14.79 -0.68
CA PHE A 12 -8.52 14.62 0.67
C PHE A 12 -9.58 14.37 1.75
N SER A 13 -10.86 14.58 1.43
CA SER A 13 -11.97 14.26 2.34
C SER A 13 -12.31 12.76 2.37
N PHE A 14 -11.80 11.95 1.44
CA PHE A 14 -11.93 10.51 1.53
C PHE A 14 -11.14 9.95 2.71
N SER A 15 -11.75 9.04 3.46
CA SER A 15 -11.06 8.28 4.51
C SER A 15 -10.40 7.04 3.90
N TYR A 16 -9.09 6.96 4.04
CA TYR A 16 -8.31 5.81 3.58
C TYR A 16 -7.56 5.17 4.74
N GLY A 17 -7.50 3.84 4.76
CA GLY A 17 -6.48 3.11 5.48
C GLY A 17 -5.13 3.17 4.75
N LEU A 18 -4.10 2.61 5.38
CA LEU A 18 -2.79 2.38 4.77
C LEU A 18 -2.39 0.92 4.93
N PHE A 19 -1.85 0.37 3.86
CA PHE A 19 -1.62 -1.06 3.73
C PHE A 19 -0.26 -1.35 3.10
N VAL A 20 0.38 -2.44 3.53
CA VAL A 20 1.43 -3.09 2.74
C VAL A 20 0.78 -4.19 1.91
N LEU A 21 0.84 -4.03 0.61
CA LEU A 21 0.42 -5.02 -0.38
C LEU A 21 1.63 -5.85 -0.78
N THR A 22 1.55 -7.17 -0.63
CA THR A 22 2.63 -8.10 -0.96
C THR A 22 2.18 -9.12 -2.00
N ALA A 23 3.12 -9.53 -2.84
CA ALA A 23 2.95 -10.59 -3.83
C ALA A 23 4.22 -11.41 -3.96
N ARG A 24 4.10 -12.61 -4.52
CA ARG A 24 5.20 -13.51 -4.81
C ARG A 24 5.06 -14.10 -6.20
N GLU A 25 6.17 -14.17 -6.94
CA GLU A 25 6.26 -14.83 -8.24
C GLU A 25 7.52 -15.69 -8.28
N GLY A 26 7.35 -16.99 -8.39
CA GLY A 26 8.45 -17.93 -8.22
C GLY A 26 9.06 -17.81 -6.82
N GLU A 27 10.34 -17.47 -6.76
CA GLU A 27 11.05 -17.24 -5.49
C GLU A 27 11.17 -15.77 -5.13
N LYS A 28 10.72 -14.86 -5.99
CA LYS A 28 10.79 -13.42 -5.74
C LYS A 28 9.56 -12.93 -4.99
N ASP A 29 9.80 -12.31 -3.85
CA ASP A 29 8.80 -11.56 -3.10
C ASP A 29 8.92 -10.05 -3.40
N ASN A 30 7.81 -9.34 -3.37
CA ASN A 30 7.79 -7.89 -3.43
C ASN A 30 6.60 -7.30 -2.67
N GLY A 31 6.69 -6.03 -2.34
CA GLY A 31 5.62 -5.30 -1.67
C GLY A 31 5.65 -3.81 -1.97
N CYS A 32 4.51 -3.16 -1.81
CA CYS A 32 4.35 -1.72 -1.93
C CYS A 32 3.31 -1.20 -0.94
N ILE A 33 3.30 0.11 -0.73
CA ILE A 33 2.26 0.79 0.06
C ILE A 33 1.09 1.13 -0.87
N ILE A 34 -0.14 0.85 -0.41
CA ILE A 34 -1.37 1.33 -1.03
C ILE A 34 -2.31 1.91 0.03
N ASN A 35 -3.23 2.77 -0.42
CA ASN A 35 -4.34 3.30 0.39
C ASN A 35 -5.72 2.98 -0.20
N THR A 36 -5.77 2.29 -1.32
CA THR A 36 -6.95 2.04 -2.13
C THR A 36 -7.41 0.60 -1.99
N ALA A 37 -7.75 0.20 -0.77
CA ALA A 37 -8.32 -1.11 -0.50
C ALA A 37 -9.64 -0.97 0.26
N ALA A 38 -10.62 -1.80 -0.08
CA ALA A 38 -11.92 -1.81 0.57
C ALA A 38 -12.55 -3.20 0.56
N GLN A 39 -13.33 -3.52 1.60
CA GLN A 39 -14.26 -4.64 1.56
C GLN A 39 -15.43 -4.29 0.65
N LEU A 40 -15.80 -5.22 -0.23
CA LEU A 40 -16.92 -5.05 -1.17
C LEU A 40 -18.18 -5.79 -0.71
N THR A 41 -18.02 -7.05 -0.30
CA THR A 41 -19.13 -7.93 0.09
C THR A 41 -18.77 -8.74 1.32
N ASP A 42 -19.80 -9.19 2.06
CA ASP A 42 -19.62 -10.04 3.24
C ASP A 42 -19.83 -11.53 2.90
N THR A 43 -20.79 -11.83 2.05
CA THR A 43 -21.11 -13.21 1.64
C THR A 43 -21.30 -13.27 0.11
N PRO A 44 -20.32 -13.79 -0.65
CA PRO A 44 -18.99 -14.18 -0.21
C PRO A 44 -18.15 -12.96 0.21
N LYS A 45 -17.09 -13.20 1.03
CA LYS A 45 -16.16 -12.12 1.42
C LYS A 45 -15.28 -11.74 0.23
N ARG A 46 -15.45 -10.50 -0.24
CA ARG A 46 -14.67 -9.93 -1.34
C ARG A 46 -14.08 -8.59 -0.96
N ILE A 47 -12.91 -8.33 -1.50
CA ILE A 47 -12.20 -7.05 -1.37
C ILE A 47 -11.81 -6.52 -2.74
N SER A 48 -11.59 -5.22 -2.82
CA SER A 48 -10.94 -4.57 -3.95
C SER A 48 -9.64 -3.92 -3.54
N ILE A 49 -8.68 -3.89 -4.46
CA ILE A 49 -7.47 -3.08 -4.38
C ILE A 49 -7.25 -2.38 -5.72
N ALA A 50 -6.96 -1.08 -5.71
CA ALA A 50 -6.53 -0.38 -6.92
C ALA A 50 -5.02 -0.16 -6.86
N VAL A 51 -4.29 -0.73 -7.80
CA VAL A 51 -2.82 -0.74 -7.80
C VAL A 51 -2.29 0.00 -9.02
N ASN A 52 -1.36 0.93 -8.80
CA ASN A 52 -0.70 1.66 -9.87
C ASN A 52 0.11 0.70 -10.73
N LYS A 53 -0.07 0.78 -12.05
CA LYS A 53 0.65 -0.05 -13.03
C LYS A 53 2.16 0.14 -13.04
N ALA A 54 2.67 1.25 -12.52
CA ALA A 54 4.10 1.48 -12.32
C ALA A 54 4.70 0.62 -11.20
N ASN A 55 3.89 0.12 -10.26
CA ASN A 55 4.34 -0.75 -9.18
C ASN A 55 4.71 -2.14 -9.70
N TYR A 56 5.87 -2.65 -9.32
CA TYR A 56 6.25 -4.02 -9.66
C TYR A 56 5.32 -5.07 -9.04
N THR A 57 4.81 -4.81 -7.84
CA THR A 57 3.79 -5.67 -7.18
C THR A 57 2.53 -5.82 -8.05
N HIS A 58 2.13 -4.79 -8.79
CA HIS A 58 1.02 -4.84 -9.73
C HIS A 58 1.22 -5.96 -10.77
N ASP A 59 2.39 -6.00 -11.41
CA ASP A 59 2.68 -6.99 -12.45
C ASP A 59 2.71 -8.41 -11.90
N MET A 60 3.25 -8.58 -10.68
CA MET A 60 3.27 -9.87 -9.99
C MET A 60 1.85 -10.37 -9.71
N ILE A 61 0.97 -9.50 -9.21
CA ILE A 61 -0.44 -9.87 -8.94
C ILE A 61 -1.15 -10.24 -10.23
N ARG A 62 -0.94 -9.51 -11.32
CA ARG A 62 -1.53 -9.87 -12.62
C ARG A 62 -1.10 -11.24 -13.12
N ARG A 63 0.16 -11.65 -12.87
CA ARG A 63 0.67 -12.94 -13.32
C ARG A 63 0.30 -14.09 -12.41
N THR A 64 0.19 -13.86 -11.11
CA THR A 64 -0.01 -14.92 -10.11
C THR A 64 -1.45 -15.04 -9.60
N GLY A 65 -2.20 -13.94 -9.65
CA GLY A 65 -3.58 -13.87 -9.18
C GLY A 65 -3.75 -13.90 -7.66
N VAL A 66 -2.66 -13.80 -6.88
CA VAL A 66 -2.71 -13.86 -5.41
C VAL A 66 -1.89 -12.76 -4.76
N PHE A 67 -2.35 -12.30 -3.60
CA PHE A 67 -1.67 -11.28 -2.81
C PHE A 67 -2.04 -11.36 -1.33
N ASN A 68 -1.26 -10.68 -0.49
CA ASN A 68 -1.64 -10.38 0.89
C ASN A 68 -1.70 -8.87 1.09
N LEU A 69 -2.66 -8.45 1.90
CA LEU A 69 -2.87 -7.07 2.30
C LEU A 69 -2.71 -6.98 3.81
N SER A 70 -1.65 -6.35 4.29
CA SER A 70 -1.38 -6.13 5.72
C SER A 70 -1.86 -4.74 6.11
N MET A 71 -2.83 -4.66 7.04
CA MET A 71 -3.38 -3.40 7.54
C MET A 71 -2.40 -2.79 8.53
N LEU A 72 -1.83 -1.61 8.20
CA LEU A 72 -0.88 -0.93 9.08
C LEU A 72 -1.57 -0.40 10.33
N SER A 73 -0.90 -0.54 11.46
CA SER A 73 -1.31 0.04 12.74
C SER A 73 -0.59 1.37 13.01
N THR A 74 -1.13 2.16 13.94
CA THR A 74 -0.62 3.51 14.25
C THR A 74 0.80 3.55 14.80
N ASP A 75 1.36 2.42 15.19
CA ASP A 75 2.75 2.25 15.64
C ASP A 75 3.75 2.01 14.49
N ALA A 76 3.28 1.91 13.23
CA ALA A 76 4.16 1.72 12.09
C ALA A 76 5.11 2.93 11.90
N PRO A 77 6.44 2.71 11.92
CA PRO A 77 7.41 3.80 11.81
C PRO A 77 7.53 4.30 10.38
N PHE A 78 7.99 5.54 10.20
CA PHE A 78 8.22 6.12 8.86
C PHE A 78 9.15 5.28 7.98
N GLY A 79 10.16 4.62 8.57
CA GLY A 79 11.07 3.73 7.84
C GLY A 79 10.38 2.60 7.09
N LEU A 80 9.23 2.11 7.59
CA LEU A 80 8.42 1.11 6.89
C LEU A 80 7.86 1.67 5.57
N PHE A 81 7.40 2.92 5.57
CA PHE A 81 6.91 3.59 4.37
C PHE A 81 8.03 3.87 3.36
N GLN A 82 9.22 4.24 3.84
CA GLN A 82 10.41 4.38 2.99
C GLN A 82 10.77 3.05 2.34
N HIS A 83 10.78 1.98 3.11
CA HIS A 83 11.15 0.64 2.64
C HIS A 83 10.21 0.11 1.56
N TYR A 84 8.89 0.15 1.80
CA TYR A 84 7.90 -0.42 0.87
C TYR A 84 7.38 0.58 -0.16
N GLY A 85 7.39 1.89 0.14
CA GLY A 85 6.73 2.92 -0.67
C GLY A 85 7.65 3.75 -1.54
N PHE A 86 8.91 4.00 -1.13
CA PHE A 86 9.77 4.98 -1.79
C PHE A 86 10.85 4.37 -2.69
N GLN A 87 10.85 3.07 -2.87
CA GLN A 87 11.77 2.37 -3.76
C GLN A 87 11.03 1.33 -4.61
N SER A 88 11.56 1.02 -5.78
CA SER A 88 10.99 0.03 -6.69
C SER A 88 11.60 -1.35 -6.45
N GLY A 89 10.77 -2.39 -6.34
CA GLY A 89 11.22 -3.77 -6.32
C GLY A 89 11.83 -4.29 -7.62
N ARG A 90 11.84 -3.46 -8.69
CA ARG A 90 12.57 -3.77 -9.93
C ARG A 90 14.07 -3.62 -9.77
N GLY A 91 14.53 -2.66 -8.96
CA GLY A 91 15.94 -2.35 -8.72
C GLY A 91 16.46 -2.80 -7.36
N VAL A 92 15.57 -3.06 -6.39
CA VAL A 92 15.92 -3.42 -5.02
C VAL A 92 15.14 -4.65 -4.59
N ASP A 93 15.82 -5.61 -3.97
CA ASP A 93 15.13 -6.71 -3.28
C ASP A 93 14.71 -6.22 -1.88
N LYS A 94 13.41 -5.90 -1.75
CA LYS A 94 12.84 -5.40 -0.49
C LYS A 94 12.74 -6.48 0.60
N PHE A 95 13.00 -7.73 0.28
CA PHE A 95 12.85 -8.87 1.21
C PHE A 95 14.17 -9.58 1.54
N ALA A 96 15.30 -9.19 0.93
CA ALA A 96 16.60 -9.83 1.13
C ALA A 96 17.03 -9.88 2.61
N ASP A 97 16.82 -8.80 3.37
CA ASP A 97 17.28 -8.66 4.75
C ASP A 97 16.13 -8.49 5.77
N VAL A 98 14.87 -8.70 5.34
CA VAL A 98 13.71 -8.52 6.22
C VAL A 98 13.56 -9.71 7.15
N LYS A 99 13.75 -9.48 8.45
CA LYS A 99 13.54 -10.49 9.50
C LYS A 99 12.11 -10.43 10.05
N GLY A 100 11.62 -11.56 10.57
CA GLY A 100 10.35 -11.60 11.28
C GLY A 100 9.11 -11.62 10.37
N MET A 101 9.28 -11.80 9.06
CA MET A 101 8.16 -12.01 8.14
C MET A 101 7.55 -13.40 8.30
N ALA A 102 6.25 -13.50 8.06
CA ALA A 102 5.54 -14.76 8.04
C ALA A 102 4.81 -14.94 6.69
N ARG A 103 4.62 -16.19 6.28
CA ARG A 103 3.86 -16.53 5.07
C ARG A 103 2.45 -16.95 5.43
N ALA A 104 1.48 -16.46 4.68
CA ALA A 104 0.11 -16.95 4.72
C ALA A 104 -0.01 -18.28 3.96
N THR A 105 -1.19 -18.90 4.00
CA THR A 105 -1.45 -20.19 3.33
C THR A 105 -1.26 -20.14 1.82
N ASN A 106 -1.39 -18.95 1.20
CA ASN A 106 -1.12 -18.75 -0.23
C ASN A 106 0.38 -18.63 -0.57
N GLY A 107 1.28 -18.78 0.42
CA GLY A 107 2.73 -18.71 0.24
C GLY A 107 3.31 -17.29 0.15
N VAL A 108 2.48 -16.24 0.16
CA VAL A 108 2.90 -14.84 0.11
C VAL A 108 3.21 -14.34 1.53
N TYR A 109 4.20 -13.47 1.67
CA TYR A 109 4.50 -12.83 2.95
C TYR A 109 3.38 -11.88 3.39
N TYR A 110 3.18 -11.80 4.70
CA TYR A 110 2.49 -10.71 5.37
C TYR A 110 3.35 -10.14 6.49
N LEU A 111 3.08 -8.92 6.93
CA LEU A 111 3.79 -8.29 8.03
C LEU A 111 3.11 -8.65 9.35
N PRO A 112 3.77 -9.40 10.26
CA PRO A 112 3.22 -9.71 11.58
C PRO A 112 3.50 -8.61 12.63
N TYR A 113 4.20 -7.54 12.27
CA TYR A 113 4.55 -6.39 13.11
C TYR A 113 4.10 -5.09 12.47
N SER A 114 3.85 -4.07 13.26
CA SER A 114 3.35 -2.76 12.80
C SER A 114 2.03 -2.86 12.01
N THR A 115 1.26 -3.91 12.28
CA THR A 115 -0.01 -4.25 11.64
C THR A 115 -1.00 -4.79 12.65
N ASN A 116 -2.29 -4.57 12.42
CA ASN A 116 -3.34 -5.10 13.29
C ASN A 116 -4.10 -6.27 12.67
N ALA A 117 -4.03 -6.45 11.36
CA ALA A 117 -4.64 -7.58 10.67
C ALA A 117 -3.98 -7.80 9.30
N PHE A 118 -4.22 -8.97 8.70
CA PHE A 118 -3.97 -9.16 7.27
C PHE A 118 -5.10 -9.95 6.61
N VAL A 119 -5.17 -9.81 5.29
CA VAL A 119 -6.12 -10.53 4.42
C VAL A 119 -5.38 -11.06 3.21
N SER A 120 -5.62 -12.33 2.86
CA SER A 120 -5.16 -12.95 1.62
C SER A 120 -6.26 -12.86 0.57
N GLY A 121 -5.91 -12.42 -0.64
CA GLY A 121 -6.81 -12.29 -1.76
C GLY A 121 -6.43 -13.20 -2.93
N LYS A 122 -7.45 -13.81 -3.56
CA LYS A 122 -7.36 -14.47 -4.86
C LYS A 122 -8.16 -13.67 -5.86
N VAL A 123 -7.47 -13.10 -6.85
CA VAL A 123 -8.07 -12.24 -7.88
C VAL A 123 -9.10 -13.02 -8.69
N THR A 124 -10.28 -12.45 -8.82
CA THR A 124 -11.38 -13.00 -9.65
C THR A 124 -11.71 -12.11 -10.84
N GLN A 125 -11.42 -10.80 -10.74
CA GLN A 125 -11.65 -9.83 -11.81
C GLN A 125 -10.58 -8.75 -11.77
N GLU A 126 -10.24 -8.22 -12.94
CA GLU A 126 -9.41 -7.03 -13.09
C GLU A 126 -10.07 -6.04 -14.05
N ILE A 127 -10.04 -4.76 -13.70
CA ILE A 127 -10.61 -3.65 -14.47
C ILE A 127 -9.51 -2.63 -14.70
N ASP A 128 -9.26 -2.32 -15.95
CA ASP A 128 -8.31 -1.29 -16.36
C ASP A 128 -8.88 0.11 -16.09
N LEU A 129 -8.19 0.90 -15.27
CA LEU A 129 -8.54 2.28 -14.94
C LEU A 129 -7.56 3.30 -15.56
N GLY A 130 -6.78 2.91 -16.57
CA GLY A 130 -5.76 3.74 -17.19
C GLY A 130 -4.42 3.64 -16.42
N THR A 131 -4.20 4.46 -15.41
CA THR A 131 -2.97 4.45 -14.59
C THR A 131 -2.91 3.33 -13.56
N HIS A 132 -4.06 2.79 -13.17
CA HIS A 132 -4.23 1.74 -12.16
C HIS A 132 -5.01 0.56 -12.74
N THR A 133 -4.88 -0.60 -12.12
CA THR A 133 -5.80 -1.72 -12.28
C THR A 133 -6.57 -1.90 -10.97
N LEU A 134 -7.89 -1.99 -11.06
CA LEU A 134 -8.74 -2.43 -9.96
C LEU A 134 -8.81 -3.95 -9.99
N PHE A 135 -8.29 -4.60 -8.94
CA PHE A 135 -8.44 -6.02 -8.74
C PHE A 135 -9.58 -6.28 -7.75
N ILE A 136 -10.49 -7.17 -8.11
CA ILE A 136 -11.50 -7.73 -7.22
C ILE A 136 -11.05 -9.14 -6.85
N ALA A 137 -11.05 -9.45 -5.57
CA ALA A 137 -10.53 -10.71 -5.05
C ALA A 137 -11.45 -11.33 -4.03
N ASP A 138 -11.58 -12.66 -4.09
CA ASP A 138 -12.14 -13.44 -3.00
C ASP A 138 -11.15 -13.53 -1.85
N VAL A 139 -11.63 -13.38 -0.61
CA VAL A 139 -10.82 -13.52 0.59
C VAL A 139 -10.61 -15.01 0.89
N THR A 140 -9.35 -15.44 0.91
CA THR A 140 -8.99 -16.85 1.16
C THR A 140 -8.47 -17.09 2.59
N GLU A 141 -7.93 -16.06 3.23
CA GLU A 141 -7.49 -16.07 4.62
C GLU A 141 -7.60 -14.66 5.21
N ALA A 142 -7.94 -14.53 6.48
CA ALA A 142 -7.91 -13.28 7.20
C ALA A 142 -7.63 -13.53 8.68
N ARG A 143 -6.75 -12.72 9.28
CA ARG A 143 -6.43 -12.83 10.72
C ARG A 143 -6.26 -11.45 11.35
N VAL A 144 -6.74 -11.33 12.58
CA VAL A 144 -6.39 -10.23 13.49
C VAL A 144 -5.04 -10.56 14.14
N LEU A 145 -4.11 -9.61 14.11
CA LEU A 145 -2.74 -9.77 14.64
C LEU A 145 -2.54 -9.01 15.95
N SER A 146 -3.21 -7.88 16.11
CA SER A 146 -3.13 -7.06 17.33
C SER A 146 -4.39 -6.23 17.54
N GLY A 147 -4.54 -5.66 18.74
CA GLY A 147 -5.58 -4.69 19.06
C GLY A 147 -5.20 -3.22 18.78
N ALA A 148 -4.06 -2.97 18.13
CA ALA A 148 -3.63 -1.60 17.83
C ALA A 148 -4.58 -0.93 16.82
N PRO A 149 -4.82 0.40 16.93
CA PRO A 149 -5.65 1.12 15.98
C PRO A 149 -5.07 1.08 14.56
N SER A 150 -5.95 1.01 13.56
CA SER A 150 -5.54 1.08 12.16
C SER A 150 -5.00 2.46 11.81
N MET A 151 -3.91 2.49 11.03
CA MET A 151 -3.38 3.73 10.49
C MET A 151 -4.26 4.24 9.36
N THR A 152 -4.75 5.46 9.51
CA THR A 152 -5.43 6.18 8.43
C THR A 152 -4.43 7.05 7.66
N TYR A 153 -4.78 7.40 6.43
CA TYR A 153 -3.97 8.31 5.61
C TYR A 153 -3.79 9.69 6.30
N SER A 154 -4.86 10.20 6.95
CA SER A 154 -4.80 11.44 7.73
C SER A 154 -3.89 11.34 8.95
N PHE A 155 -3.93 10.21 9.68
CA PHE A 155 -3.03 9.97 10.82
C PHE A 155 -1.56 9.94 10.36
N TYR A 156 -1.26 9.26 9.26
CA TYR A 156 0.08 9.21 8.68
C TYR A 156 0.65 10.61 8.39
N PHE A 157 -0.13 11.47 7.73
CA PHE A 157 0.30 12.84 7.43
C PHE A 157 0.48 13.72 8.68
N ALA A 158 -0.36 13.51 9.68
CA ALA A 158 -0.29 14.30 10.90
C ALA A 158 0.85 13.89 11.86
N ASN A 159 1.16 12.58 11.93
CA ASN A 159 1.94 12.02 13.03
C ASN A 159 3.19 11.24 12.59
N VAL A 160 3.22 10.68 11.38
CA VAL A 160 4.29 9.75 10.96
C VAL A 160 5.18 10.36 9.89
N LYS A 161 4.59 11.00 8.89
CA LYS A 161 5.34 11.65 7.80
C LYS A 161 6.14 12.83 8.36
N PRO A 162 7.47 12.89 8.11
CA PRO A 162 8.27 14.04 8.51
C PRO A 162 7.70 15.33 7.93
N LYS A 163 7.50 16.33 8.77
CA LYS A 163 7.11 17.66 8.28
C LYS A 163 8.31 18.24 7.51
N PRO A 164 8.09 18.91 6.36
CA PRO A 164 9.16 19.65 5.71
C PRO A 164 9.78 20.59 6.74
N ALA A 165 11.11 20.54 6.89
CA ALA A 165 11.81 21.54 7.69
C ALA A 165 11.38 22.92 7.18
N ALA A 166 11.01 23.84 8.07
CA ALA A 166 10.70 25.20 7.69
C ALA A 166 11.87 25.70 6.84
N LEU A 167 11.58 26.08 5.59
CA LEU A 167 12.57 26.43 4.56
C LEU A 167 13.50 27.54 5.06
N THR A 168 14.61 27.16 5.69
CA THR A 168 15.84 27.93 5.63
C THR A 168 16.35 27.72 4.21
N LYS A 169 16.52 28.83 3.45
CA LYS A 169 16.94 28.87 2.06
C LYS A 169 18.03 27.85 1.77
N GLN A 170 17.68 26.66 1.30
CA GLN A 170 18.60 25.67 0.75
C GLN A 170 18.04 25.17 -0.58
N THR A 171 18.93 25.11 -1.55
CA THR A 171 18.72 24.72 -2.93
C THR A 171 18.44 23.21 -3.00
N GLY A 172 17.19 22.79 -2.79
CA GLY A 172 16.77 21.41 -2.93
C GLY A 172 15.48 21.30 -3.75
N TRP A 173 15.32 20.22 -4.47
CA TRP A 173 14.08 19.92 -5.20
C TRP A 173 13.06 19.28 -4.26
N VAL A 174 11.84 19.84 -4.20
CA VAL A 174 10.73 19.31 -3.42
C VAL A 174 9.84 18.48 -4.34
N CYS A 175 9.65 17.20 -4.03
CA CYS A 175 8.66 16.39 -4.71
C CYS A 175 7.25 16.93 -4.43
N LYS A 176 6.57 17.43 -5.46
CA LYS A 176 5.21 18.01 -5.33
C LYS A 176 4.13 16.98 -4.96
N ILE A 177 4.43 15.69 -5.11
CA ILE A 177 3.48 14.60 -4.83
C ILE A 177 3.58 14.11 -3.39
N CYS A 178 4.81 13.93 -2.85
CA CYS A 178 5.03 13.40 -1.51
C CYS A 178 5.65 14.41 -0.54
N GLY A 179 6.07 15.61 -1.01
CA GLY A 179 6.70 16.64 -0.20
C GLY A 179 8.13 16.31 0.26
N TYR A 180 8.76 15.27 -0.33
CA TYR A 180 10.13 14.92 -0.02
C TYR A 180 11.10 15.95 -0.60
N VAL A 181 12.09 16.37 0.19
CA VAL A 181 13.16 17.29 -0.23
C VAL A 181 14.37 16.44 -0.62
N TYR A 182 14.78 16.53 -1.88
CA TYR A 182 16.02 15.94 -2.35
C TYR A 182 17.15 16.95 -2.11
N GLU A 183 18.07 16.63 -1.22
CA GLU A 183 19.33 17.35 -1.08
C GLU A 183 20.28 16.86 -2.19
N GLY A 184 20.70 17.76 -3.07
CA GLY A 184 21.62 17.48 -4.17
C GLY A 184 23.07 17.32 -3.70
#